data_8b8553efc8d3193c757e53dfea2cc39c
#
_entry.id   8b8553efc8d3193c757e53dfea2cc39c
#
_cell.length_a   1.000
_cell.length_b   1.000
_cell.length_c   1.000
_cell.angle_alpha   90.00
_cell.angle_beta   90.00
_cell.angle_gamma   90.00
#
_symmetry.space_group_name_H-M   'P 1'
#
loop_
_entity.id
_entity.type
_entity.pdbx_description
1 polymer ?
#
loop_
_entity_poly.entity_id
_entity_poly.type
_entity_poly.pdbx_seq_one_letter_code
_entity_poly.pdbx_strand_id
1 'polypeptide(L)'
;MRTTGTGHFKSGLQMGMLALLALCVGFIGGAAAQTTTQVAALPATTVGLTPGAAAKPILAWTEFCQSYPAECAFDRDEPARIALTPAIWSSIVSVNRRVNRTIEPITDQDHWGRPDRWDLAEDGAGDCEDFQLLKRRMLAAAGLPRRAMRMTVVIDEKGEGHAVLTLITDRGDYILDNKTNAVMPWHETGYVFIKREGQDALAWVSLGGASSPVTTANR
;
A
#
# COMPACT_ATOMS: atom_id res chain seq x y z
N MET A 1 -86.37 -20.12 -10.09
CA MET A 1 -86.66 -20.73 -11.40
C MET A 1 -85.51 -21.67 -11.64
N ARG A 2 -85.71 -23.01 -11.36
CA ARG A 2 -85.94 -24.10 -12.31
C ARG A 2 -84.88 -24.10 -13.42
N THR A 3 -84.14 -25.13 -13.77
CA THR A 3 -84.36 -26.59 -13.77
C THR A 3 -82.99 -27.25 -14.00
N THR A 4 -82.61 -28.27 -13.22
CA THR A 4 -82.55 -29.72 -13.53
C THR A 4 -82.06 -30.13 -14.92
N GLY A 5 -81.06 -31.01 -14.91
CA GLY A 5 -80.72 -31.85 -16.07
C GLY A 5 -79.72 -32.93 -15.70
N THR A 6 -80.23 -34.09 -15.42
CA THR A 6 -79.65 -35.41 -15.18
C THR A 6 -79.09 -36.03 -16.46
N GLY A 7 -78.06 -36.90 -16.34
CA GLY A 7 -77.88 -37.90 -17.39
C GLY A 7 -76.57 -38.68 -17.42
N HIS A 8 -76.58 -39.85 -16.79
CA HIS A 8 -76.05 -41.19 -17.16
C HIS A 8 -74.56 -41.40 -17.55
N PHE A 9 -73.84 -42.04 -16.65
CA PHE A 9 -73.37 -43.44 -16.66
C PHE A 9 -72.96 -44.03 -18.02
N LYS A 10 -71.65 -44.32 -18.13
CA LYS A 10 -71.16 -45.60 -18.71
C LYS A 10 -69.76 -45.93 -18.26
N SER A 11 -69.60 -47.12 -17.72
CA SER A 11 -68.44 -47.84 -17.29
C SER A 11 -67.53 -48.22 -18.46
N GLY A 12 -66.23 -48.24 -18.21
CA GLY A 12 -65.23 -48.81 -19.12
C GLY A 12 -63.94 -49.03 -18.40
N LEU A 13 -63.80 -50.17 -17.90
CA LEU A 13 -62.74 -51.15 -17.70
C LEU A 13 -61.27 -50.71 -17.84
N GLN A 14 -60.59 -50.91 -16.76
CA GLN A 14 -59.18 -51.30 -16.50
C GLN A 14 -58.23 -51.32 -17.70
N MET A 15 -57.10 -50.70 -17.46
CA MET A 15 -55.74 -51.36 -17.62
C MET A 15 -54.71 -50.67 -16.82
N GLY A 16 -54.07 -51.41 -15.94
CA GLY A 16 -53.03 -50.92 -15.06
C GLY A 16 -51.73 -50.57 -15.82
N MET A 17 -51.13 -49.51 -15.44
CA MET A 17 -49.76 -49.19 -15.82
C MET A 17 -48.99 -48.80 -14.57
N LEU A 18 -48.15 -49.74 -14.12
CA LEU A 18 -47.11 -49.47 -13.09
C LEU A 18 -46.18 -48.34 -13.56
N ALA A 19 -46.31 -47.21 -12.98
CA ALA A 19 -45.29 -46.16 -13.13
C ALA A 19 -44.22 -46.36 -12.06
N LEU A 20 -43.06 -46.83 -12.50
CA LEU A 20 -41.83 -46.78 -11.69
C LEU A 20 -41.49 -45.33 -11.42
N LEU A 21 -41.60 -44.86 -10.17
CA LEU A 21 -41.00 -43.64 -9.72
C LEU A 21 -39.50 -43.87 -9.56
N ALA A 22 -38.69 -43.42 -10.53
CA ALA A 22 -37.26 -43.27 -10.38
C ALA A 22 -36.98 -42.05 -9.49
N LEU A 23 -36.56 -42.30 -8.24
CA LEU A 23 -36.08 -41.28 -7.33
C LEU A 23 -34.73 -40.80 -7.82
N CYS A 24 -34.68 -39.71 -8.58
CA CYS A 24 -33.42 -38.98 -8.85
C CYS A 24 -32.96 -38.24 -7.60
N VAL A 25 -32.11 -38.89 -6.81
CA VAL A 25 -31.35 -38.20 -5.74
C VAL A 25 -30.29 -37.31 -6.43
N GLY A 26 -30.64 -36.05 -6.65
CA GLY A 26 -29.68 -35.06 -7.12
C GLY A 26 -28.64 -34.76 -6.03
N PHE A 27 -27.43 -35.26 -6.22
CA PHE A 27 -26.27 -34.79 -5.47
C PHE A 27 -26.00 -33.32 -5.84
N ILE A 28 -26.45 -32.40 -4.99
CA ILE A 28 -26.01 -31.00 -5.06
C ILE A 28 -24.59 -30.99 -4.50
N GLY A 29 -23.61 -31.23 -5.38
CA GLY A 29 -22.22 -31.01 -5.09
C GLY A 29 -22.01 -29.51 -4.89
N GLY A 30 -21.94 -29.04 -3.64
CA GLY A 30 -21.53 -27.70 -3.32
C GLY A 30 -20.09 -27.51 -3.80
N ALA A 31 -19.89 -26.78 -4.90
CA ALA A 31 -18.59 -26.27 -5.28
C ALA A 31 -18.15 -25.26 -4.21
N ALA A 32 -17.31 -25.71 -3.27
CA ALA A 32 -16.58 -24.80 -2.39
C ALA A 32 -15.69 -23.94 -3.28
N ALA A 33 -16.07 -22.68 -3.47
CA ALA A 33 -15.21 -21.70 -4.10
C ALA A 33 -13.95 -21.55 -3.21
N GLN A 34 -12.88 -22.19 -3.62
CA GLN A 34 -11.56 -21.95 -3.03
C GLN A 34 -11.15 -20.53 -3.43
N THR A 35 -11.34 -19.58 -2.54
CA THR A 35 -10.71 -18.26 -2.60
C THR A 35 -9.22 -18.48 -2.46
N THR A 36 -8.53 -18.73 -3.55
CA THR A 36 -7.06 -18.62 -3.60
C THR A 36 -6.74 -17.16 -3.36
N THR A 37 -6.28 -16.84 -2.14
CA THR A 37 -5.68 -15.55 -1.84
C THR A 37 -4.46 -15.44 -2.74
N GLN A 38 -4.59 -14.69 -3.82
CA GLN A 38 -3.48 -14.43 -4.75
C GLN A 38 -2.47 -13.55 -4.00
N VAL A 39 -1.48 -14.17 -3.42
CA VAL A 39 -0.37 -13.45 -2.77
C VAL A 39 0.38 -12.71 -3.86
N ALA A 40 0.53 -11.40 -3.70
CA ALA A 40 1.24 -10.57 -4.66
C ALA A 40 2.62 -11.14 -4.95
N ALA A 41 2.97 -11.29 -6.23
CA ALA A 41 4.31 -11.73 -6.62
C ALA A 41 5.35 -10.73 -6.07
N LEU A 42 6.50 -11.27 -5.64
CA LEU A 42 7.61 -10.41 -5.22
C LEU A 42 8.11 -9.55 -6.39
N PRO A 43 8.51 -8.31 -6.14
CA PRO A 43 9.10 -7.47 -7.17
C PRO A 43 10.45 -8.04 -7.62
N ALA A 44 10.88 -7.67 -8.83
CA ALA A 44 12.21 -8.01 -9.33
C ALA A 44 13.30 -7.41 -8.42
N THR A 45 14.45 -8.09 -8.32
CA THR A 45 15.60 -7.53 -7.61
C THR A 45 16.17 -6.35 -8.39
N THR A 46 16.50 -5.27 -7.69
CA THR A 46 17.05 -4.05 -8.23
C THR A 46 18.24 -3.56 -7.40
N VAL A 47 18.79 -2.41 -7.73
CA VAL A 47 19.88 -1.78 -6.99
C VAL A 47 19.36 -0.89 -5.86
N GLY A 48 20.12 -0.73 -4.78
CA GLY A 48 19.85 0.25 -3.73
C GLY A 48 20.50 1.60 -4.02
N LEU A 49 19.96 2.65 -3.40
CA LEU A 49 20.59 3.96 -3.34
C LEU A 49 21.83 3.91 -2.46
N THR A 50 22.92 4.49 -2.92
CA THR A 50 24.18 4.57 -2.15
C THR A 50 24.21 5.85 -1.34
N PRO A 51 24.23 5.77 0.01
CA PRO A 51 24.37 6.95 0.86
C PRO A 51 25.75 7.58 0.67
N GLY A 52 25.76 8.91 0.57
CA GLY A 52 26.98 9.73 0.54
C GLY A 52 27.33 10.33 1.89
N ALA A 53 27.90 11.53 1.87
CA ALA A 53 28.31 12.27 3.06
C ALA A 53 27.09 12.70 3.92
N ALA A 54 27.37 13.10 5.17
CA ALA A 54 26.36 13.70 6.04
C ALA A 54 25.71 14.93 5.39
N ALA A 55 24.40 15.04 5.56
CA ALA A 55 23.59 16.16 5.07
C ALA A 55 22.87 16.85 6.23
N LYS A 56 22.51 18.12 6.03
CA LYS A 56 21.73 18.86 7.04
C LYS A 56 20.30 18.28 7.10
N PRO A 57 19.75 18.05 8.30
CA PRO A 57 18.37 17.68 8.46
C PRO A 57 17.43 18.81 7.98
N ILE A 58 16.16 18.49 7.76
CA ILE A 58 15.11 19.46 7.53
C ILE A 58 14.66 20.01 8.89
N LEU A 59 14.36 21.30 8.98
CA LEU A 59 13.95 21.92 10.24
C LEU A 59 12.63 21.30 10.72
N ALA A 60 11.63 21.20 9.85
CA ALA A 60 10.32 20.64 10.18
C ALA A 60 10.43 19.16 10.64
N TRP A 61 11.33 18.36 10.04
CA TRP A 61 11.64 17.02 10.56
C TRP A 61 12.21 17.06 11.99
N THR A 62 13.06 18.02 12.30
CA THR A 62 13.62 18.17 13.64
C THR A 62 12.53 18.52 14.65
N GLU A 63 11.61 19.42 14.31
CA GLU A 63 10.44 19.80 15.11
C GLU A 63 9.48 18.61 15.28
N PHE A 64 9.25 17.84 14.21
CA PHE A 64 8.48 16.59 14.25
C PHE A 64 9.09 15.60 15.25
N CYS A 65 10.39 15.37 15.21
CA CYS A 65 11.06 14.45 16.13
C CYS A 65 11.02 14.92 17.59
N GLN A 66 10.94 16.23 17.85
CA GLN A 66 10.71 16.76 19.20
C GLN A 66 9.29 16.48 19.68
N SER A 67 8.32 16.60 18.78
CA SER A 67 6.90 16.37 19.08
C SER A 67 6.54 14.87 19.16
N TYR A 68 7.19 14.05 18.33
CA TYR A 68 6.95 12.60 18.22
C TYR A 68 8.26 11.80 18.35
N PRO A 69 8.92 11.83 19.52
CA PRO A 69 10.26 11.22 19.69
C PRO A 69 10.27 9.71 19.38
N ALA A 70 9.17 9.00 19.65
CA ALA A 70 9.05 7.58 19.34
C ALA A 70 9.06 7.29 17.83
N GLU A 71 8.60 8.24 17.00
CA GLU A 71 8.62 8.10 15.54
C GLU A 71 10.01 8.27 14.93
N CYS A 72 10.88 8.96 15.64
CA CYS A 72 12.28 9.16 15.27
C CYS A 72 13.25 8.26 16.05
N ALA A 73 12.73 7.42 16.94
CA ALA A 73 13.56 6.49 17.72
C ALA A 73 14.43 5.65 16.80
N PHE A 74 15.67 5.51 17.20
CA PHE A 74 16.72 4.84 16.47
C PHE A 74 17.18 3.61 17.23
N ASP A 75 16.98 2.43 16.64
CA ASP A 75 17.41 1.15 17.17
C ASP A 75 18.39 0.50 16.19
N ARG A 76 19.64 0.31 16.64
CA ARG A 76 20.69 -0.34 15.85
C ARG A 76 20.51 -1.85 15.74
N ASP A 77 19.76 -2.43 16.65
CA ASP A 77 19.50 -3.87 16.65
C ASP A 77 18.39 -4.26 15.67
N GLU A 78 17.59 -3.27 15.22
CA GLU A 78 16.67 -3.51 14.11
C GLU A 78 17.42 -3.84 12.81
N PRO A 79 16.87 -4.74 11.98
CA PRO A 79 17.43 -5.02 10.66
C PRO A 79 17.57 -3.76 9.80
N ALA A 80 18.75 -3.55 9.20
CA ALA A 80 19.00 -2.43 8.29
C ALA A 80 18.29 -2.61 6.92
N ARG A 81 17.74 -3.79 6.65
CA ARG A 81 17.01 -4.14 5.42
C ARG A 81 15.78 -4.96 5.75
N ILE A 82 14.72 -4.76 4.99
CA ILE A 82 13.52 -5.59 5.02
C ILE A 82 13.77 -6.84 4.19
N ALA A 83 13.69 -8.02 4.77
CA ALA A 83 13.65 -9.29 4.03
C ALA A 83 12.25 -9.45 3.42
N LEU A 84 12.12 -9.28 2.11
CA LEU A 84 10.83 -9.31 1.43
C LEU A 84 10.30 -10.73 1.30
N THR A 85 9.12 -10.94 1.82
CA THR A 85 8.27 -12.10 1.52
C THR A 85 7.04 -11.64 0.74
N PRO A 86 6.32 -12.55 0.03
CA PRO A 86 5.06 -12.17 -0.61
C PRO A 86 4.05 -11.51 0.34
N ALA A 87 3.98 -11.97 1.59
CA ALA A 87 3.09 -11.39 2.61
C ALA A 87 3.52 -9.97 3.02
N ILE A 88 4.82 -9.75 3.26
CA ILE A 88 5.38 -8.42 3.56
C ILE A 88 5.15 -7.47 2.39
N TRP A 89 5.42 -7.91 1.17
CA TRP A 89 5.19 -7.10 -0.04
C TRP A 89 3.71 -6.70 -0.18
N SER A 90 2.80 -7.65 0.01
CA SER A 90 1.36 -7.38 0.00
C SER A 90 0.95 -6.35 1.05
N SER A 91 1.51 -6.45 2.26
CA SER A 91 1.28 -5.47 3.35
C SER A 91 1.76 -4.08 2.95
N ILE A 92 2.97 -3.95 2.40
CA ILE A 92 3.55 -2.69 1.92
C ILE A 92 2.63 -2.03 0.87
N VAL A 93 2.23 -2.78 -0.16
CA VAL A 93 1.34 -2.29 -1.22
C VAL A 93 -0.02 -1.88 -0.66
N SER A 94 -0.56 -2.66 0.28
CA SER A 94 -1.84 -2.38 0.92
C SER A 94 -1.80 -1.08 1.75
N VAL A 95 -0.74 -0.88 2.54
CA VAL A 95 -0.56 0.35 3.33
C VAL A 95 -0.42 1.56 2.42
N ASN A 96 0.42 1.49 1.37
CA ASN A 96 0.57 2.59 0.42
C ASN A 96 -0.79 3.01 -0.17
N ARG A 97 -1.53 2.06 -0.71
CA ARG A 97 -2.86 2.31 -1.31
C ARG A 97 -3.88 2.81 -0.30
N ARG A 98 -3.85 2.28 0.93
CA ARG A 98 -4.79 2.68 1.98
C ARG A 98 -4.58 4.13 2.35
N VAL A 99 -3.35 4.53 2.68
CA VAL A 99 -3.04 5.91 3.09
C VAL A 99 -3.36 6.87 1.95
N ASN A 100 -2.91 6.59 0.72
CA ASN A 100 -3.20 7.43 -0.45
C ASN A 100 -4.69 7.64 -0.71
N ARG A 101 -5.54 6.71 -0.29
CA ARG A 101 -7.00 6.81 -0.48
C ARG A 101 -7.71 7.52 0.67
N THR A 102 -7.14 7.48 1.88
CA THR A 102 -7.84 7.93 3.09
C THR A 102 -7.43 9.32 3.57
N ILE A 103 -6.24 9.79 3.19
CA ILE A 103 -5.78 11.13 3.55
C ILE A 103 -6.14 12.09 2.43
N GLU A 104 -6.74 13.22 2.80
CA GLU A 104 -7.03 14.33 1.89
C GLU A 104 -5.76 15.16 1.68
N PRO A 105 -5.29 15.34 0.42
CA PRO A 105 -4.11 16.13 0.16
C PRO A 105 -4.39 17.63 0.35
N ILE A 106 -3.68 18.23 1.28
CA ILE A 106 -3.73 19.67 1.58
C ILE A 106 -2.33 20.15 1.91
N THR A 107 -1.94 21.32 1.42
CA THR A 107 -0.64 21.89 1.75
C THR A 107 -0.60 22.37 3.20
N ASP A 108 0.56 22.35 3.82
CA ASP A 108 0.75 22.89 5.16
C ASP A 108 0.35 24.36 5.30
N GLN A 109 0.58 25.13 4.23
CA GLN A 109 0.19 26.54 4.20
C GLN A 109 -1.33 26.69 4.29
N ASP A 110 -2.11 25.85 3.62
CA ASP A 110 -3.58 25.89 3.63
C ASP A 110 -4.15 25.25 4.90
N HIS A 111 -3.47 24.22 5.42
CA HIS A 111 -3.92 23.46 6.58
C HIS A 111 -3.59 24.19 7.91
N TRP A 112 -2.34 24.65 8.05
CA TRP A 112 -1.80 25.18 9.31
C TRP A 112 -1.39 26.65 9.26
N GLY A 113 -1.42 27.31 8.08
CA GLY A 113 -0.89 28.64 7.86
C GLY A 113 0.65 28.73 7.99
N ARG A 114 1.34 27.61 7.83
CA ARG A 114 2.81 27.45 7.91
C ARG A 114 3.32 26.79 6.63
N PRO A 115 4.53 27.14 6.18
CA PRO A 115 5.04 26.63 4.89
C PRO A 115 5.52 25.16 4.92
N ASP A 116 5.86 24.62 6.09
CA ASP A 116 6.43 23.26 6.24
C ASP A 116 6.24 22.81 7.70
N ARG A 117 5.38 21.81 7.93
CA ARG A 117 5.09 21.22 9.24
C ARG A 117 4.81 19.73 9.10
N TRP A 118 5.75 18.94 9.49
CA TRP A 118 5.61 17.49 9.47
C TRP A 118 4.74 16.97 10.60
N ASP A 119 3.71 16.18 10.30
CA ASP A 119 2.90 15.49 11.28
C ASP A 119 2.43 14.10 10.77
N LEU A 120 1.45 13.50 11.44
CA LEU A 120 0.99 12.14 11.17
C LEU A 120 -0.37 12.10 10.45
N ALA A 121 -0.86 13.23 9.97
CA ALA A 121 -2.18 13.35 9.37
C ALA A 121 -3.30 12.68 10.20
N GLU A 122 -3.27 12.85 11.54
CA GLU A 122 -4.23 12.18 12.45
C GLU A 122 -5.65 12.72 12.28
N ASP A 123 -5.81 13.90 11.73
CA ASP A 123 -7.09 14.49 11.36
C ASP A 123 -7.60 14.08 9.97
N GLY A 124 -6.81 13.30 9.23
CA GLY A 124 -7.17 12.78 7.91
C GLY A 124 -6.76 13.66 6.73
N ALA A 125 -5.97 14.70 6.94
CA ALA A 125 -5.47 15.59 5.90
C ALA A 125 -3.96 15.85 6.07
N GLY A 126 -3.26 16.20 4.99
CA GLY A 126 -1.81 16.47 5.04
C GLY A 126 -1.18 16.51 3.65
N ASP A 127 0.11 16.79 3.60
CA ASP A 127 0.85 16.80 2.33
C ASP A 127 1.88 15.67 2.21
N CYS A 128 2.89 15.80 1.36
CA CYS A 128 3.67 14.63 0.94
C CYS A 128 4.36 13.89 2.09
N GLU A 129 4.97 14.60 3.04
CA GLU A 129 5.68 13.97 4.16
C GLU A 129 4.75 13.32 5.18
N ASP A 130 3.58 13.91 5.42
CA ASP A 130 2.61 13.39 6.38
C ASP A 130 2.07 12.02 5.94
N PHE A 131 1.79 11.87 4.64
CA PHE A 131 1.46 10.58 4.04
C PHE A 131 2.57 9.55 4.31
N GLN A 132 3.83 9.95 4.15
CA GLN A 132 4.95 9.01 4.30
C GLN A 132 5.20 8.66 5.77
N LEU A 133 5.08 9.62 6.68
CA LEU A 133 5.17 9.38 8.12
C LEU A 133 4.08 8.44 8.60
N LEU A 134 2.85 8.61 8.15
CA LEU A 134 1.74 7.71 8.46
C LEU A 134 1.98 6.30 7.90
N LYS A 135 2.43 6.18 6.65
CA LYS A 135 2.79 4.88 6.06
C LYS A 135 3.88 4.18 6.88
N ARG A 136 4.95 4.91 7.25
CA ARG A 136 6.03 4.37 8.09
C ARG A 136 5.51 3.88 9.42
N ARG A 137 4.67 4.67 10.10
CA ARG A 137 4.04 4.30 11.39
C ARG A 137 3.23 3.01 11.25
N MET A 138 2.39 2.90 10.21
CA MET A 138 1.57 1.72 9.97
C MET A 138 2.40 0.46 9.67
N LEU A 139 3.47 0.60 8.88
CA LEU A 139 4.36 -0.51 8.55
C LEU A 139 5.19 -0.94 9.77
N ALA A 140 5.65 0.00 10.61
CA ALA A 140 6.34 -0.29 11.86
C ALA A 140 5.41 -1.03 12.84
N ALA A 141 4.14 -0.61 12.94
CA ALA A 141 3.13 -1.31 13.73
C ALA A 141 2.84 -2.73 13.19
N ALA A 142 3.06 -2.97 11.91
CA ALA A 142 2.98 -4.30 11.28
C ALA A 142 4.28 -5.12 11.44
N GLY A 143 5.26 -4.63 12.20
CA GLY A 143 6.49 -5.34 12.53
C GLY A 143 7.66 -5.13 11.56
N LEU A 144 7.56 -4.17 10.61
CA LEU A 144 8.69 -3.84 9.74
C LEU A 144 9.70 -2.96 10.49
N PRO A 145 11.01 -3.18 10.28
CA PRO A 145 12.04 -2.43 10.97
C PRO A 145 12.02 -0.95 10.54
N ARG A 146 11.83 -0.05 11.50
CA ARG A 146 11.85 1.40 11.25
C ARG A 146 13.19 1.85 10.65
N ARG A 147 14.29 1.20 11.08
CA ARG A 147 15.65 1.44 10.55
C ARG A 147 15.74 1.28 9.03
N ALA A 148 14.93 0.42 8.43
CA ALA A 148 14.91 0.19 6.99
C ALA A 148 13.88 1.04 6.23
N MET A 149 13.15 1.94 6.91
CA MET A 149 12.11 2.79 6.34
C MET A 149 12.48 4.26 6.57
N ARG A 150 13.02 4.93 5.54
CA ARG A 150 13.67 6.24 5.70
C ARG A 150 12.98 7.33 4.89
N MET A 151 12.62 8.42 5.56
CA MET A 151 12.13 9.63 4.88
C MET A 151 13.19 10.13 3.91
N THR A 152 12.79 10.46 2.70
CA THR A 152 13.68 10.82 1.59
C THR A 152 13.17 12.05 0.88
N VAL A 153 14.04 13.02 0.66
CA VAL A 153 13.78 14.22 -0.13
C VAL A 153 14.23 14.00 -1.56
N VAL A 154 13.36 14.30 -2.47
CA VAL A 154 13.59 14.23 -3.90
C VAL A 154 13.20 15.55 -4.57
N ILE A 155 13.66 15.74 -5.81
CA ILE A 155 13.06 16.68 -6.76
C ILE A 155 12.23 15.82 -7.71
N ASP A 156 10.98 16.15 -7.86
CA ASP A 156 10.03 15.41 -8.68
C ASP A 156 10.17 15.71 -10.19
N GLU A 157 9.29 15.13 -10.99
CA GLU A 157 9.27 15.29 -12.44
C GLU A 157 8.91 16.71 -12.92
N LYS A 158 8.38 17.55 -12.01
CA LYS A 158 8.09 18.96 -12.30
C LYS A 158 9.21 19.90 -11.84
N GLY A 159 10.23 19.37 -11.17
CA GLY A 159 11.30 20.15 -10.57
C GLY A 159 10.95 20.70 -9.19
N GLU A 160 9.92 20.19 -8.54
CA GLU A 160 9.46 20.61 -7.21
C GLU A 160 10.06 19.71 -6.10
N GLY A 161 10.28 20.29 -4.92
CA GLY A 161 10.66 19.52 -3.73
C GLY A 161 9.54 18.57 -3.33
N HIS A 162 9.90 17.32 -3.00
CA HIS A 162 8.93 16.31 -2.65
C HIS A 162 9.49 15.32 -1.62
N ALA A 163 8.65 14.77 -0.74
CA ALA A 163 9.01 13.78 0.24
C ALA A 163 8.42 12.42 -0.10
N VAL A 164 9.25 11.38 -0.04
CA VAL A 164 8.86 9.99 -0.25
C VAL A 164 9.39 9.10 0.86
N LEU A 165 8.81 7.91 1.02
CA LEU A 165 9.32 6.89 1.94
C LEU A 165 10.15 5.86 1.17
N THR A 166 11.44 5.77 1.46
CA THR A 166 12.32 4.72 0.94
C THR A 166 12.27 3.50 1.85
N LEU A 167 11.93 2.35 1.27
CA LEU A 167 12.08 1.03 1.89
C LEU A 167 13.37 0.39 1.41
N ILE A 168 14.31 0.17 2.32
CA ILE A 168 15.59 -0.49 2.06
C ILE A 168 15.38 -1.99 2.24
N THR A 169 15.45 -2.74 1.14
CA THR A 169 15.12 -4.17 1.16
C THR A 169 16.27 -5.04 0.70
N ASP A 170 16.14 -6.35 0.87
CA ASP A 170 17.05 -7.36 0.31
C ASP A 170 16.99 -7.46 -1.23
N ARG A 171 15.98 -6.77 -1.85
CA ARG A 171 15.79 -6.71 -3.30
C ARG A 171 16.06 -5.34 -3.90
N GLY A 172 16.68 -4.42 -3.14
CA GLY A 172 16.93 -3.03 -3.54
C GLY A 172 16.01 -2.05 -2.82
N ASP A 173 16.07 -0.79 -3.23
CA ASP A 173 15.29 0.29 -2.58
C ASP A 173 14.00 0.56 -3.36
N TYR A 174 12.87 0.51 -2.65
CA TYR A 174 11.53 0.78 -3.18
C TYR A 174 10.94 2.03 -2.54
N ILE A 175 10.12 2.73 -3.32
CA ILE A 175 9.55 4.01 -2.95
C ILE A 175 8.04 3.88 -2.75
N LEU A 176 7.57 4.38 -1.60
CA LEU A 176 6.16 4.68 -1.36
C LEU A 176 5.96 6.18 -1.53
N ASP A 177 4.91 6.52 -2.27
CA ASP A 177 4.61 7.88 -2.68
C ASP A 177 3.11 8.16 -2.58
N ASN A 178 2.71 9.41 -2.29
CA ASN A 178 1.30 9.80 -2.29
C ASN A 178 0.80 10.14 -3.71
N LYS A 179 1.68 10.41 -4.67
CA LYS A 179 1.32 10.67 -6.07
C LYS A 179 0.93 9.41 -6.85
N THR A 180 1.32 8.22 -6.37
CA THR A 180 1.01 6.94 -7.03
C THR A 180 0.70 5.83 -6.04
N ASN A 181 -0.19 4.93 -6.44
CA ASN A 181 -0.48 3.70 -5.68
C ASN A 181 0.52 2.57 -5.95
N ALA A 182 1.38 2.72 -6.95
CA ALA A 182 2.44 1.77 -7.24
C ALA A 182 3.58 1.93 -6.22
N VAL A 183 4.14 0.81 -5.77
CA VAL A 183 5.41 0.78 -5.04
C VAL A 183 6.49 0.46 -6.07
N MET A 184 7.35 1.42 -6.36
CA MET A 184 8.28 1.35 -7.48
C MET A 184 9.73 1.28 -7.00
N PRO A 185 10.63 0.62 -7.74
CA PRO A 185 12.06 0.79 -7.53
C PRO A 185 12.44 2.28 -7.67
N TRP A 186 13.39 2.75 -6.86
CA TRP A 186 13.77 4.17 -6.87
C TRP A 186 14.15 4.69 -8.27
N HIS A 187 14.81 3.87 -9.08
CA HIS A 187 15.28 4.26 -10.42
C HIS A 187 14.18 4.29 -11.48
N GLU A 188 12.94 3.93 -11.14
CA GLU A 188 11.78 4.00 -12.04
C GLU A 188 10.83 5.15 -11.69
N THR A 189 11.13 5.95 -10.67
CA THR A 189 10.26 7.02 -10.20
C THR A 189 10.30 8.29 -11.05
N GLY A 190 11.36 8.52 -11.81
CA GLY A 190 11.58 9.76 -12.52
C GLY A 190 12.17 10.90 -11.67
N TYR A 191 12.50 10.65 -10.40
CA TYR A 191 12.93 11.64 -9.43
C TYR A 191 14.45 11.79 -9.35
N VAL A 192 14.90 12.95 -8.83
CA VAL A 192 16.29 13.21 -8.42
C VAL A 192 16.38 13.11 -6.91
N PHE A 193 17.14 12.15 -6.40
CA PHE A 193 17.27 11.83 -4.98
C PHE A 193 18.33 12.70 -4.31
N ILE A 194 17.90 13.57 -3.40
CA ILE A 194 18.77 14.60 -2.80
C ILE A 194 19.40 14.11 -1.50
N LYS A 195 18.57 13.72 -0.53
CA LYS A 195 19.01 13.28 0.80
C LYS A 195 17.95 12.40 1.46
N ARG A 196 18.35 11.59 2.42
CA ARG A 196 17.42 10.80 3.25
C ARG A 196 17.89 10.72 4.70
N GLU A 197 17.00 10.31 5.60
CA GLU A 197 17.38 9.93 6.97
C GLU A 197 18.44 8.82 6.94
N GLY A 198 19.45 8.94 7.81
CA GLY A 198 20.47 7.90 8.03
C GLY A 198 19.88 6.66 8.72
N GLN A 199 20.57 5.54 8.60
CA GLN A 199 20.19 4.27 9.24
C GLN A 199 20.91 4.00 10.55
N ASP A 200 21.96 4.77 10.85
CA ASP A 200 22.87 4.51 11.97
C ASP A 200 22.93 5.65 12.98
N ALA A 201 22.23 6.74 12.75
CA ALA A 201 22.09 7.87 13.65
C ALA A 201 20.87 8.71 13.31
N LEU A 202 20.42 9.56 14.25
CA LEU A 202 19.48 10.66 13.99
C LEU A 202 20.22 11.73 13.15
N ALA A 203 20.41 11.44 11.89
CA ALA A 203 21.17 12.25 10.93
C ALA A 203 20.58 12.05 9.55
N TRP A 204 20.95 12.93 8.64
CA TRP A 204 20.62 12.84 7.24
C TRP A 204 21.89 12.58 6.43
N VAL A 205 21.74 11.86 5.31
CA VAL A 205 22.82 11.56 4.38
C VAL A 205 22.42 12.05 2.98
N SER A 206 23.41 12.55 2.25
CA SER A 206 23.26 12.92 0.85
C SER A 206 23.04 11.66 -0.01
N LEU A 207 22.24 11.80 -1.05
CA LEU A 207 22.09 10.80 -2.13
C LEU A 207 22.73 11.28 -3.43
N GLY A 208 23.50 12.40 -3.35
CA GLY A 208 24.35 12.91 -4.43
C GLY A 208 23.60 13.43 -5.66
N GLY A 209 22.29 13.63 -5.57
CA GLY A 209 21.47 13.98 -6.74
C GLY A 209 21.29 12.79 -7.71
N ALA A 210 21.30 11.55 -7.20
CA ALA A 210 21.10 10.35 -8.02
C ALA A 210 19.78 10.46 -8.79
N SER A 211 19.86 10.41 -10.12
CA SER A 211 18.72 10.54 -11.01
C SER A 211 18.18 9.17 -11.41
N SER A 212 16.86 9.07 -11.45
CA SER A 212 16.19 7.92 -12.05
C SER A 212 16.43 7.92 -13.56
N PRO A 213 16.89 6.81 -14.17
CA PRO A 213 17.13 6.74 -15.61
C PRO A 213 15.85 6.93 -16.45
N VAL A 214 14.68 6.74 -15.88
CA VAL A 214 13.39 6.86 -16.59
C VAL A 214 13.10 8.32 -16.97
N THR A 215 13.69 9.31 -16.29
CA THR A 215 13.51 10.75 -16.59
C THR A 215 14.00 11.14 -17.99
N THR A 216 14.86 10.35 -18.61
CA THR A 216 15.45 10.66 -19.92
C THR A 216 14.68 10.10 -21.11
N ALA A 217 13.71 9.22 -20.89
CA ALA A 217 12.99 8.52 -21.96
C ALA A 217 11.70 9.25 -22.42
N ASN A 218 11.24 10.27 -21.69
CA ASN A 218 9.96 10.96 -21.93
C ASN A 218 10.11 12.45 -22.27
N ARG A 219 11.20 12.83 -22.97
CA ARG A 219 11.34 14.17 -23.58
C ARG A 219 11.27 14.13 -25.08
#